data_976f37b222ca6b8d8631f97a1279c55f
#
_entry.id   976f37b222ca6b8d8631f97a1279c55f
#
_cell.length_a   1.000
_cell.length_b   1.000
_cell.length_c   1.000
_cell.angle_alpha   90.00
_cell.angle_beta   90.00
_cell.angle_gamma   90.00
#
_symmetry.space_group_name_H-M   'P 1'
#
loop_
_entity.id
_entity.type
_entity.pdbx_description
1 polymer ?
#
loop_
_entity_poly.entity_id
_entity_poly.type
_entity_poly.pdbx_seq_one_letter_code
_entity_poly.pdbx_strand_id
1 'polypeptide(L)'
;MTTRTPLATTAEPTAATPGRLTVGMAVHDDYDGAYFTVLALRLYHPEVADRVDILLLDNDPGGPAADALRALEGTVPGLRYLPVDHLKGTGVRDIIFREARTEWVMCVDCHVLLVPGALARFLGYADAHPRSRDLLQGPVLNDDLCTVQTHMDPVFNNLFGVWGCDPRGMDPDAPPFEIGMQGLGLFACRKDAWLGFNPRMRGHGGEEGYIHKKYRAAGARVLCLPFLRWTHRFARPHGVSYPVDAAERCRNYLLAWEEVGMAVEPVLDYYRETCGEVVERWLADYVAEKNHPLSYFDALVCVNPGGSATGWASAGRRLRRLGVADRVRRLVPPASEDPRAERALAHRLALAQARQQGLEHVLVFEDQVAFREDARTVLAANLAELAEQRWNICHLGDAQQREPAPGCHHLQTTQGLTATHALAYHARVYDRLLAELPSSETEMRAWLDTHTDLDRFYAHHLPEGVFAVSPTVAVTDSPGRDLLRTA
;
A
#
# COMPACT_ATOMS: atom_id res chain seq x y z
N MET A 1 -4.82 39.37 48.57
CA MET A 1 -4.93 39.97 47.22
C MET A 1 -3.64 39.65 46.48
N THR A 2 -3.65 38.59 45.68
CA THR A 2 -2.50 38.14 44.87
C THR A 2 -2.83 38.49 43.41
N THR A 3 -2.10 39.45 42.89
CA THR A 3 -2.18 39.92 41.49
C THR A 3 -1.68 38.85 40.53
N ARG A 4 -2.55 38.34 39.68
CA ARG A 4 -2.18 37.49 38.53
C ARG A 4 -1.61 38.37 37.41
N THR A 5 -0.38 38.11 37.01
CA THR A 5 0.22 38.67 35.79
C THR A 5 -0.43 38.00 34.57
N PRO A 6 -0.80 38.73 33.51
CA PRO A 6 -1.34 38.10 32.30
C PRO A 6 -0.24 37.40 31.52
N LEU A 7 -0.49 36.13 31.15
CA LEU A 7 0.32 35.35 30.24
C LEU A 7 0.31 35.99 28.86
N ALA A 8 1.47 36.08 28.26
CA ALA A 8 1.75 36.70 26.98
C ALA A 8 0.97 36.06 25.81
N THR A 9 0.62 36.93 24.89
CA THR A 9 0.07 36.71 23.55
C THR A 9 0.62 35.45 22.86
N THR A 10 -0.30 34.61 22.42
CA THR A 10 -0.03 33.48 21.51
C THR A 10 0.55 33.99 20.20
N ALA A 11 1.82 33.70 19.96
CA ALA A 11 2.40 33.79 18.63
C ALA A 11 1.70 32.75 17.71
N GLU A 12 1.31 33.16 16.51
CA GLU A 12 0.84 32.25 15.46
C GLU A 12 1.88 31.17 15.22
N PRO A 13 1.48 29.91 14.99
CA PRO A 13 2.43 28.85 14.71
C PRO A 13 3.14 29.16 13.38
N THR A 14 4.38 29.61 13.46
CA THR A 14 5.29 29.62 12.31
C THR A 14 5.33 28.19 11.76
N ALA A 15 5.10 28.04 10.45
CA ALA A 15 5.20 26.77 9.77
C ALA A 15 6.56 26.14 10.14
N ALA A 16 6.52 25.06 10.91
CA ALA A 16 7.72 24.35 11.35
C ALA A 16 8.50 23.91 10.10
N THR A 17 9.79 24.19 10.08
CA THR A 17 10.68 23.67 9.04
C THR A 17 10.57 22.14 9.04
N PRO A 18 10.30 21.50 7.89
CA PRO A 18 10.16 20.05 7.86
C PRO A 18 11.43 19.39 8.43
N GLY A 19 11.25 18.37 9.26
CA GLY A 19 12.34 17.57 9.79
C GLY A 19 13.22 16.97 8.67
N ARG A 20 14.38 16.45 9.04
CA ARG A 20 15.28 15.76 8.09
C ARG A 20 14.96 14.28 7.94
N LEU A 21 14.35 13.69 8.95
CA LEU A 21 14.03 12.27 9.04
C LEU A 21 12.60 12.06 9.49
N THR A 22 11.84 11.23 8.79
CA THR A 22 10.61 10.65 9.30
C THR A 22 10.89 9.26 9.87
N VAL A 23 10.59 9.06 11.15
CA VAL A 23 10.49 7.72 11.75
C VAL A 23 9.04 7.30 11.67
N GLY A 24 8.75 6.33 10.81
CA GLY A 24 7.39 5.82 10.57
C GLY A 24 7.20 4.42 11.11
N MET A 25 6.03 4.17 11.68
CA MET A 25 5.64 2.84 12.18
C MET A 25 4.22 2.50 11.79
N ALA A 26 4.01 1.23 11.38
CA ALA A 26 2.68 0.66 11.19
C ALA A 26 2.26 -0.05 12.46
N VAL A 27 1.04 0.22 12.91
CA VAL A 27 0.47 -0.34 14.14
C VAL A 27 -0.81 -1.08 13.80
N HIS A 28 -0.98 -2.28 14.35
CA HIS A 28 -2.23 -3.03 14.30
C HIS A 28 -2.53 -3.56 15.69
N ASP A 29 -3.45 -2.90 16.39
CA ASP A 29 -3.89 -3.24 17.75
C ASP A 29 -2.74 -3.49 18.75
N ASP A 30 -1.70 -2.65 18.72
CA ASP A 30 -0.54 -2.71 19.62
C ASP A 30 -0.24 -1.32 20.23
N TYR A 31 -1.18 -0.82 21.04
CA TYR A 31 -1.04 0.49 21.68
C TYR A 31 0.21 0.60 22.54
N ASP A 32 0.45 -0.38 23.41
CA ASP A 32 1.58 -0.35 24.36
C ASP A 32 2.91 -0.28 23.60
N GLY A 33 3.05 -1.08 22.54
CA GLY A 33 4.23 -1.05 21.70
C GLY A 33 4.44 0.33 21.09
N ALA A 34 3.42 0.88 20.44
CA ALA A 34 3.48 2.20 19.82
C ALA A 34 3.77 3.31 20.83
N TYR A 35 3.09 3.29 21.98
CA TYR A 35 3.26 4.26 23.05
C TYR A 35 4.72 4.30 23.54
N PHE A 36 5.28 3.15 23.91
CA PHE A 36 6.65 3.10 24.42
C PHE A 36 7.69 3.42 23.35
N THR A 37 7.49 2.99 22.10
CA THR A 37 8.38 3.35 20.99
C THR A 37 8.39 4.85 20.74
N VAL A 38 7.22 5.48 20.65
CA VAL A 38 7.08 6.93 20.44
C VAL A 38 7.70 7.74 21.57
N LEU A 39 7.43 7.36 22.83
CA LEU A 39 8.01 8.07 23.98
C LEU A 39 9.53 7.88 24.05
N ALA A 40 10.03 6.67 23.75
CA ALA A 40 11.48 6.39 23.74
C ALA A 40 12.19 7.24 22.67
N LEU A 41 11.60 7.42 21.47
CA LEU A 41 12.15 8.30 20.45
C LEU A 41 12.32 9.74 20.95
N ARG A 42 11.41 10.25 21.76
CA ARG A 42 11.51 11.61 22.33
C ARG A 42 12.39 11.69 23.57
N LEU A 43 12.33 10.67 24.43
CA LEU A 43 13.05 10.66 25.69
C LEU A 43 14.56 10.38 25.51
N TYR A 44 14.92 9.47 24.62
CA TYR A 44 16.31 9.02 24.45
C TYR A 44 17.05 9.73 23.30
N HIS A 45 16.36 10.55 22.50
CA HIS A 45 16.93 11.32 21.39
C HIS A 45 16.52 12.79 21.40
N PRO A 46 16.58 13.47 22.56
CA PRO A 46 16.14 14.88 22.68
C PRO A 46 16.98 15.82 21.83
N GLU A 47 18.24 15.45 21.56
CA GLU A 47 19.22 16.23 20.79
C GLU A 47 18.86 16.40 19.31
N VAL A 48 17.93 15.61 18.81
CA VAL A 48 17.47 15.64 17.40
C VAL A 48 15.94 15.71 17.27
N ALA A 49 15.24 15.98 18.36
CA ALA A 49 13.78 15.93 18.39
C ALA A 49 13.11 16.89 17.40
N ASP A 50 13.73 18.03 17.12
CA ASP A 50 13.30 19.05 16.16
C ASP A 50 13.61 18.67 14.69
N ARG A 51 14.47 17.68 14.46
CA ARG A 51 14.85 17.19 13.13
C ARG A 51 14.14 15.89 12.74
N VAL A 52 13.36 15.32 13.64
CA VAL A 52 12.71 14.00 13.48
C VAL A 52 11.20 14.14 13.59
N ASP A 53 10.51 13.90 12.47
CA ASP A 53 9.06 13.72 12.43
C ASP A 53 8.71 12.26 12.78
N ILE A 54 7.61 12.05 13.51
CA ILE A 54 7.08 10.71 13.78
C ILE A 54 5.79 10.52 12.98
N LEU A 55 5.71 9.45 12.20
CA LEU A 55 4.51 9.05 11.48
C LEU A 55 3.97 7.74 12.06
N LEU A 56 2.85 7.83 12.76
CA LEU A 56 2.14 6.66 13.29
C LEU A 56 1.00 6.31 12.33
N LEU A 57 1.13 5.17 11.66
CA LEU A 57 0.15 4.66 10.75
C LEU A 57 -0.67 3.58 11.44
N ASP A 58 -1.95 3.88 11.70
CA ASP A 58 -2.87 2.95 12.34
C ASP A 58 -3.54 2.06 11.27
N ASN A 59 -3.20 0.77 11.29
CA ASN A 59 -3.72 -0.21 10.34
C ASN A 59 -4.98 -0.94 10.84
N ASP A 60 -5.51 -0.52 11.98
CA ASP A 60 -6.82 -0.94 12.51
C ASP A 60 -7.58 0.25 13.14
N PRO A 61 -7.90 1.30 12.35
CA PRO A 61 -8.47 2.55 12.87
C PRO A 61 -9.90 2.43 13.39
N GLY A 62 -10.50 1.27 13.31
CA GLY A 62 -11.78 0.91 13.94
C GLY A 62 -11.62 -0.04 15.13
N GLY A 63 -10.40 -0.43 15.46
CA GLY A 63 -10.07 -1.36 16.53
C GLY A 63 -10.05 -0.72 17.93
N PRO A 64 -9.85 -1.52 18.97
CA PRO A 64 -9.93 -1.06 20.36
C PRO A 64 -8.84 -0.06 20.74
N ALA A 65 -7.69 -0.04 20.05
CA ALA A 65 -6.57 0.87 20.31
C ALA A 65 -6.68 2.22 19.58
N ALA A 66 -7.59 2.35 18.60
CA ALA A 66 -7.61 3.46 17.64
C ALA A 66 -7.70 4.85 18.27
N ASP A 67 -8.61 5.05 19.23
CA ASP A 67 -8.77 6.36 19.87
C ASP A 67 -7.56 6.75 20.71
N ALA A 68 -6.95 5.78 21.41
CA ALA A 68 -5.74 6.01 22.18
C ALA A 68 -4.53 6.32 21.29
N LEU A 69 -4.38 5.62 20.17
CA LEU A 69 -3.34 5.88 19.15
C LEU A 69 -3.51 7.27 18.55
N ARG A 70 -4.74 7.66 18.19
CA ARG A 70 -5.06 8.99 17.64
C ARG A 70 -4.73 10.11 18.65
N ALA A 71 -4.99 9.89 19.93
CA ALA A 71 -4.71 10.89 20.97
C ALA A 71 -3.21 11.20 21.13
N LEU A 72 -2.30 10.33 20.67
CA LEU A 72 -0.87 10.59 20.68
C LEU A 72 -0.48 11.78 19.80
N GLU A 73 -1.20 12.07 18.69
CA GLU A 73 -0.94 13.22 17.82
C GLU A 73 -1.03 14.56 18.57
N GLY A 74 -2.01 14.70 19.47
CA GLY A 74 -2.16 15.90 20.30
C GLY A 74 -1.23 15.96 21.52
N THR A 75 -0.54 14.86 21.84
CA THR A 75 0.25 14.70 23.07
C THR A 75 1.75 14.73 22.78
N VAL A 76 2.19 14.10 21.71
CA VAL A 76 3.62 13.95 21.39
C VAL A 76 4.03 14.95 20.30
N PRO A 77 4.95 15.89 20.59
CA PRO A 77 5.39 16.86 19.60
C PRO A 77 5.96 16.21 18.34
N GLY A 78 5.55 16.71 17.15
CA GLY A 78 6.01 16.21 15.86
C GLY A 78 5.54 14.81 15.48
N LEU A 79 4.50 14.30 16.16
CA LEU A 79 3.82 13.08 15.77
C LEU A 79 2.62 13.41 14.90
N ARG A 80 2.48 12.69 13.80
CA ARG A 80 1.31 12.68 12.92
C ARG A 80 0.68 11.30 12.91
N TYR A 81 -0.63 11.24 13.16
CA TYR A 81 -1.44 10.02 13.08
C TYR A 81 -2.06 9.88 11.70
N LEU A 82 -2.04 8.67 11.14
CA LEU A 82 -2.61 8.35 9.83
C LEU A 82 -3.43 7.05 9.90
N PRO A 83 -4.77 7.10 9.78
CA PRO A 83 -5.59 5.91 9.70
C PRO A 83 -5.51 5.26 8.31
N VAL A 84 -5.29 3.93 8.25
CA VAL A 84 -5.24 3.16 7.01
C VAL A 84 -5.98 1.83 7.20
N ASP A 85 -7.18 1.74 6.69
CA ASP A 85 -8.04 0.54 6.77
C ASP A 85 -8.08 -0.28 5.46
N HIS A 86 -7.70 0.34 4.36
CA HIS A 86 -7.86 -0.17 3.00
C HIS A 86 -6.72 -1.07 2.52
N LEU A 87 -5.60 -1.12 3.23
CA LEU A 87 -4.47 -1.99 2.93
C LEU A 87 -4.04 -2.70 4.22
N LYS A 88 -3.93 -4.01 4.18
CA LYS A 88 -3.50 -4.84 5.31
C LYS A 88 -2.18 -5.54 4.99
N GLY A 89 -1.41 -5.82 6.04
CA GLY A 89 -0.17 -6.58 5.92
C GLY A 89 1.06 -5.74 5.54
N THR A 90 2.05 -6.40 4.99
CA THR A 90 3.40 -5.85 4.73
C THR A 90 3.39 -4.57 3.89
N GLY A 91 2.56 -4.53 2.85
CA GLY A 91 2.50 -3.40 1.92
C GLY A 91 2.13 -2.06 2.55
N VAL A 92 1.58 -2.06 3.76
CA VAL A 92 1.24 -0.83 4.49
C VAL A 92 2.47 0.04 4.77
N ARG A 93 3.67 -0.55 4.85
CA ARG A 93 4.93 0.19 5.03
C ARG A 93 5.27 1.11 3.85
N ASP A 94 4.80 0.81 2.63
CA ASP A 94 4.96 1.70 1.47
C ASP A 94 4.27 3.05 1.68
N ILE A 95 3.15 3.07 2.40
CA ILE A 95 2.43 4.30 2.72
C ILE A 95 3.29 5.21 3.61
N ILE A 96 4.10 4.65 4.52
CA ILE A 96 5.03 5.44 5.34
C ILE A 96 5.97 6.27 4.45
N PHE A 97 6.58 5.64 3.44
CA PHE A 97 7.48 6.33 2.52
C PHE A 97 6.77 7.40 1.68
N ARG A 98 5.54 7.14 1.25
CA ARG A 98 4.75 8.10 0.45
C ARG A 98 4.31 9.31 1.25
N GLU A 99 3.88 9.08 2.47
CA GLU A 99 3.34 10.09 3.37
C GLU A 99 4.42 10.87 4.15
N ALA A 100 5.65 10.37 4.21
CA ALA A 100 6.77 11.08 4.80
C ALA A 100 6.98 12.44 4.11
N ARG A 101 7.27 13.48 4.90
CA ARG A 101 7.51 14.85 4.41
C ARG A 101 8.99 15.20 4.34
N THR A 102 9.84 14.30 4.77
CA THR A 102 11.28 14.45 4.91
C THR A 102 12.02 13.75 3.79
N GLU A 103 13.30 14.07 3.66
CA GLU A 103 14.19 13.48 2.65
C GLU A 103 14.56 12.02 2.99
N TRP A 104 14.72 11.73 4.29
CA TRP A 104 15.04 10.40 4.78
C TRP A 104 13.84 9.80 5.53
N VAL A 105 13.67 8.50 5.40
CA VAL A 105 12.63 7.74 6.07
C VAL A 105 13.24 6.53 6.73
N MET A 106 12.91 6.34 8.00
CA MET A 106 13.20 5.14 8.77
C MET A 106 11.88 4.47 9.12
N CYS A 107 11.66 3.28 8.62
CA CYS A 107 10.52 2.46 8.98
C CYS A 107 10.90 1.57 10.15
N VAL A 108 10.10 1.56 11.20
CA VAL A 108 10.30 0.70 12.38
C VAL A 108 9.01 -0.03 12.72
N ASP A 109 9.13 -1.21 13.32
CA ASP A 109 7.97 -1.84 13.97
C ASP A 109 7.58 -1.06 15.23
N CYS A 110 6.31 -1.11 15.59
CA CYS A 110 5.76 -0.30 16.70
C CYS A 110 6.20 -0.73 18.10
N HIS A 111 7.12 -1.68 18.23
CA HIS A 111 7.66 -2.21 19.49
C HIS A 111 9.19 -2.34 19.41
N VAL A 112 9.82 -1.30 18.88
CA VAL A 112 11.27 -1.16 18.69
C VAL A 112 11.80 -0.03 19.58
N LEU A 113 12.94 -0.25 20.22
CA LEU A 113 13.67 0.80 20.93
C LEU A 113 15.06 0.98 20.30
N LEU A 114 15.46 2.22 20.07
CA LEU A 114 16.80 2.55 19.58
C LEU A 114 17.70 2.94 20.77
N VAL A 115 18.98 2.56 20.69
CA VAL A 115 19.94 2.98 21.69
C VAL A 115 20.12 4.51 21.66
N PRO A 116 20.39 5.17 22.81
CA PRO A 116 20.64 6.62 22.86
C PRO A 116 21.71 7.06 21.88
N GLY A 117 21.49 8.19 21.19
CA GLY A 117 22.40 8.75 20.19
C GLY A 117 22.36 8.10 18.80
N ALA A 118 21.62 6.99 18.61
CA ALA A 118 21.54 6.32 17.31
C ALA A 118 20.95 7.22 16.24
N LEU A 119 19.91 8.01 16.55
CA LEU A 119 19.30 8.93 15.58
C LEU A 119 20.22 10.10 15.22
N ALA A 120 20.97 10.64 16.18
CA ALA A 120 21.95 11.72 15.91
C ALA A 120 23.05 11.22 14.96
N ARG A 121 23.56 10.00 15.20
CA ARG A 121 24.56 9.37 14.31
C ARG A 121 23.97 9.05 12.93
N PHE A 122 22.71 8.61 12.88
CA PHE A 122 22.02 8.40 11.59
C PHE A 122 21.88 9.69 10.79
N LEU A 123 21.51 10.78 11.43
CA LEU A 123 21.42 12.08 10.76
C LEU A 123 22.80 12.58 10.28
N GLY A 124 23.87 12.36 11.06
CA GLY A 124 25.25 12.62 10.63
C GLY A 124 25.64 11.78 9.40
N TYR A 125 25.26 10.49 9.38
CA TYR A 125 25.46 9.64 8.21
C TYR A 125 24.68 10.15 6.99
N ALA A 126 23.41 10.53 7.18
CA ALA A 126 22.55 11.06 6.14
C ALA A 126 23.12 12.36 5.54
N ASP A 127 23.64 13.25 6.37
CA ASP A 127 24.27 14.50 5.94
C ASP A 127 25.58 14.25 5.14
N ALA A 128 26.34 13.21 5.51
CA ALA A 128 27.55 12.79 4.80
C ALA A 128 27.25 12.04 3.48
N HIS A 129 26.06 11.45 3.33
CA HIS A 129 25.67 10.64 2.17
C HIS A 129 24.37 11.13 1.50
N PRO A 130 24.27 12.42 1.08
CA PRO A 130 23.00 13.02 0.64
C PRO A 130 22.44 12.42 -0.65
N ARG A 131 23.20 11.61 -1.37
CA ARG A 131 22.79 10.93 -2.61
C ARG A 131 22.74 9.41 -2.50
N SER A 132 22.81 8.86 -1.28
CA SER A 132 22.73 7.41 -1.09
C SER A 132 21.42 6.85 -1.64
N ARG A 133 21.51 5.72 -2.31
CA ARG A 133 20.37 4.92 -2.75
C ARG A 133 20.30 3.58 -2.04
N ASP A 134 21.14 3.40 -1.03
CA ASP A 134 21.28 2.14 -0.29
C ASP A 134 20.11 1.92 0.68
N LEU A 135 19.81 0.66 0.94
CA LEU A 135 18.96 0.25 2.05
C LEU A 135 19.81 0.11 3.31
N LEU A 136 19.45 0.82 4.35
CA LEU A 136 20.22 0.94 5.58
C LEU A 136 19.50 0.23 6.72
N GLN A 137 20.23 -0.58 7.47
CA GLN A 137 19.74 -1.27 8.66
C GLN A 137 20.78 -1.15 9.79
N GLY A 138 20.46 -1.63 10.97
CA GLY A 138 21.37 -1.63 12.09
C GLY A 138 21.32 -2.94 12.84
N PRO A 139 22.29 -3.23 13.71
CA PRO A 139 22.30 -4.45 14.50
C PRO A 139 21.13 -4.52 15.48
N VAL A 140 20.49 -5.69 15.55
CA VAL A 140 19.51 -6.01 16.59
C VAL A 140 20.26 -6.43 17.86
N LEU A 141 19.87 -5.88 18.99
CA LEU A 141 20.25 -6.36 20.31
C LEU A 141 19.15 -7.29 20.83
N ASN A 142 19.52 -8.47 21.27
CA ASN A 142 18.59 -9.35 21.95
C ASN A 142 18.14 -8.76 23.31
N ASP A 143 17.19 -9.41 23.98
CA ASP A 143 16.64 -8.95 25.27
C ASP A 143 17.70 -8.84 26.37
N ASP A 144 18.86 -9.53 26.23
CA ASP A 144 20.01 -9.40 27.12
C ASP A 144 20.83 -8.12 26.90
N LEU A 145 20.51 -7.35 25.86
CA LEU A 145 21.20 -6.12 25.41
C LEU A 145 22.71 -6.29 25.10
N CYS A 146 23.19 -7.51 25.06
CA CYS A 146 24.59 -7.89 24.84
C CYS A 146 24.78 -8.69 23.52
N THR A 147 23.89 -9.61 23.25
CA THR A 147 23.92 -10.42 22.02
C THR A 147 23.50 -9.57 20.83
N VAL A 148 24.39 -9.49 19.84
CA VAL A 148 24.23 -8.67 18.65
C VAL A 148 23.93 -9.54 17.42
N GLN A 149 22.91 -9.18 16.66
CA GLN A 149 22.54 -9.80 15.39
C GLN A 149 22.65 -8.74 14.29
N THR A 150 23.42 -9.02 13.24
CA THR A 150 23.70 -8.03 12.19
C THR A 150 23.01 -8.30 10.88
N HIS A 151 22.66 -9.56 10.62
CA HIS A 151 22.09 -10.01 9.35
C HIS A 151 21.32 -11.30 9.55
N MET A 152 20.66 -11.73 8.48
CA MET A 152 20.12 -13.09 8.37
C MET A 152 20.84 -13.83 7.26
N ASP A 153 21.32 -15.04 7.55
CA ASP A 153 21.74 -15.98 6.53
C ASP A 153 20.50 -16.60 5.86
N PRO A 154 20.38 -16.54 4.53
CA PRO A 154 19.24 -17.11 3.85
C PRO A 154 19.22 -18.62 4.02
N VAL A 155 18.21 -19.13 4.70
CA VAL A 155 17.96 -20.57 4.85
C VAL A 155 16.61 -20.86 4.25
N PHE A 156 16.59 -21.61 3.16
CA PHE A 156 15.35 -21.95 2.46
C PHE A 156 14.35 -22.69 3.33
N ASN A 157 14.80 -23.48 4.28
CA ASN A 157 13.93 -24.17 5.23
C ASN A 157 13.06 -23.23 6.08
N ASN A 158 13.47 -21.97 6.26
CA ASN A 158 12.71 -20.98 7.01
C ASN A 158 12.12 -19.87 6.13
N LEU A 159 12.55 -19.74 4.89
CA LEU A 159 12.23 -18.66 3.93
C LEU A 159 12.55 -17.24 4.44
N PHE A 160 13.07 -17.10 5.67
CA PHE A 160 13.42 -15.85 6.32
C PHE A 160 14.91 -15.65 6.45
N GLY A 161 15.62 -16.67 6.69
CA GLY A 161 16.99 -16.64 7.15
C GLY A 161 17.09 -16.88 8.66
N VAL A 162 18.27 -17.28 9.08
CA VAL A 162 18.66 -17.44 10.48
C VAL A 162 19.52 -16.25 10.88
N TRP A 163 19.23 -15.69 12.03
CA TRP A 163 20.01 -14.58 12.56
C TRP A 163 21.47 -14.95 12.74
N GLY A 164 22.35 -14.12 12.21
CA GLY A 164 23.80 -14.22 12.28
C GLY A 164 24.45 -12.95 12.79
N CYS A 165 25.69 -13.04 13.22
CA CYS A 165 26.49 -11.92 13.71
C CYS A 165 27.79 -11.80 12.93
N ASP A 166 27.98 -10.68 12.27
CA ASP A 166 29.31 -10.28 11.73
C ASP A 166 30.06 -9.52 12.83
N PRO A 167 31.33 -9.89 13.12
CA PRO A 167 32.13 -9.22 14.16
C PRO A 167 32.24 -7.71 14.01
N ARG A 168 32.16 -7.18 12.79
CA ARG A 168 32.15 -5.73 12.53
C ARG A 168 30.99 -5.01 13.20
N GLY A 169 29.87 -5.69 13.43
CA GLY A 169 28.70 -5.11 14.11
C GLY A 169 28.86 -5.04 15.64
N MET A 170 29.87 -5.70 16.19
CA MET A 170 30.12 -5.66 17.65
C MET A 170 30.70 -4.31 18.12
N ASP A 171 31.37 -3.58 17.22
CA ASP A 171 31.89 -2.23 17.52
C ASP A 171 30.96 -1.19 16.89
N PRO A 172 30.25 -0.36 17.70
CA PRO A 172 29.38 0.69 17.17
C PRO A 172 30.12 1.76 16.35
N ASP A 173 31.43 1.86 16.48
CA ASP A 173 32.25 2.85 15.76
C ASP A 173 32.88 2.27 14.47
N ALA A 174 32.68 0.97 14.22
CA ALA A 174 33.12 0.37 12.96
C ALA A 174 32.42 0.99 11.75
N PRO A 175 33.05 1.01 10.58
CA PRO A 175 32.43 1.52 9.36
C PRO A 175 31.25 0.65 8.92
N PRO A 176 30.26 1.22 8.19
CA PRO A 176 29.18 0.47 7.57
C PRO A 176 29.70 -0.67 6.67
N PHE A 177 29.00 -1.79 6.65
CA PHE A 177 29.35 -2.94 5.82
C PHE A 177 28.13 -3.58 5.16
N GLU A 178 28.37 -4.24 4.05
CA GLU A 178 27.29 -4.90 3.29
C GLU A 178 26.81 -6.17 3.99
N ILE A 179 25.48 -6.39 3.94
CA ILE A 179 24.80 -7.58 4.44
C ILE A 179 23.91 -8.19 3.35
N GLY A 180 23.67 -9.49 3.45
CA GLY A 180 22.81 -10.21 2.51
C GLY A 180 21.34 -9.83 2.68
N MET A 181 20.82 -9.94 3.88
CA MET A 181 19.45 -9.57 4.27
C MET A 181 19.36 -9.42 5.79
N GLN A 182 18.28 -8.82 6.25
CA GLN A 182 17.95 -8.73 7.67
C GLN A 182 16.42 -8.66 7.83
N GLY A 183 15.91 -8.85 9.04
CA GLY A 183 14.50 -8.58 9.35
C GLY A 183 14.15 -7.10 9.14
N LEU A 184 12.91 -6.82 8.78
CA LEU A 184 12.43 -5.46 8.48
C LEU A 184 11.81 -4.75 9.69
N GLY A 185 12.17 -5.14 10.91
CA GLY A 185 11.75 -4.42 12.11
C GLY A 185 12.36 -3.02 12.23
N LEU A 186 13.49 -2.77 11.54
CA LEU A 186 14.06 -1.44 11.32
C LEU A 186 14.79 -1.41 9.98
N PHE A 187 14.46 -0.45 9.13
CA PHE A 187 15.20 -0.14 7.91
C PHE A 187 15.00 1.32 7.51
N ALA A 188 15.96 1.89 6.80
CA ALA A 188 15.92 3.27 6.37
C ALA A 188 16.49 3.45 4.96
N CYS A 189 15.99 4.43 4.25
CA CYS A 189 16.59 4.92 3.01
C CYS A 189 16.14 6.36 2.73
N ARG A 190 16.67 6.97 1.70
CA ARG A 190 16.08 8.19 1.16
C ARG A 190 14.69 7.90 0.61
N LYS A 191 13.76 8.83 0.77
CA LYS A 191 12.40 8.71 0.26
C LYS A 191 12.36 8.40 -1.24
N ASP A 192 13.18 9.08 -2.03
CA ASP A 192 13.27 8.91 -3.48
C ASP A 192 14.06 7.66 -3.93
N ALA A 193 14.68 6.95 -2.99
CA ALA A 193 15.37 5.69 -3.24
C ALA A 193 14.54 4.47 -2.82
N TRP A 194 13.37 4.66 -2.22
CA TRP A 194 12.50 3.55 -1.84
C TRP A 194 11.95 2.84 -3.08
N LEU A 195 12.23 1.54 -3.21
CA LEU A 195 11.84 0.74 -4.38
C LEU A 195 10.43 0.13 -4.28
N GLY A 196 9.81 0.22 -3.13
CA GLY A 196 8.48 -0.32 -2.87
C GLY A 196 8.40 -1.85 -2.85
N PHE A 197 7.41 -2.37 -2.14
CA PHE A 197 7.01 -3.76 -2.24
C PHE A 197 6.15 -3.98 -3.49
N ASN A 198 5.97 -5.23 -3.89
CA ASN A 198 5.02 -5.52 -4.95
C ASN A 198 3.59 -5.20 -4.48
N PRO A 199 2.82 -4.35 -5.19
CA PRO A 199 1.50 -3.90 -4.74
C PRO A 199 0.46 -5.04 -4.67
N ARG A 200 0.76 -6.20 -5.26
CA ARG A 200 -0.09 -7.40 -5.20
C ARG A 200 0.21 -8.29 -3.99
N MET A 201 1.19 -7.95 -3.15
CA MET A 201 1.39 -8.65 -1.88
C MET A 201 0.19 -8.47 -0.96
N ARG A 202 -0.18 -9.53 -0.23
CA ARG A 202 -1.29 -9.58 0.71
C ARG A 202 -0.82 -10.12 2.04
N GLY A 203 -1.49 -9.73 3.13
CA GLY A 203 -1.14 -10.24 4.45
C GLY A 203 0.32 -10.00 4.82
N HIS A 204 0.91 -10.92 5.56
CA HIS A 204 2.27 -10.79 6.10
C HIS A 204 3.21 -11.89 5.59
N GLY A 205 4.48 -11.52 5.35
CA GLY A 205 5.57 -12.40 5.00
C GLY A 205 5.91 -12.40 3.51
N GLY A 206 7.15 -12.77 3.21
CA GLY A 206 7.71 -12.82 1.86
C GLY A 206 8.46 -11.56 1.45
N GLU A 207 8.53 -10.54 2.30
CA GLU A 207 9.08 -9.24 1.96
C GLU A 207 10.57 -9.06 2.27
N GLU A 208 11.10 -9.71 3.32
CA GLU A 208 12.47 -9.44 3.79
C GLU A 208 13.53 -9.74 2.73
N GLY A 209 13.72 -11.00 2.38
CA GLY A 209 14.70 -11.39 1.38
C GLY A 209 14.47 -10.73 0.02
N TYR A 210 13.19 -10.55 -0.33
CA TYR A 210 12.77 -9.91 -1.58
C TYR A 210 13.25 -8.46 -1.68
N ILE A 211 12.97 -7.60 -0.69
CA ILE A 211 13.35 -6.19 -0.80
C ILE A 211 14.87 -6.01 -0.86
N HIS A 212 15.61 -6.79 -0.08
CA HIS A 212 17.09 -6.76 -0.13
C HIS A 212 17.62 -7.18 -1.51
N LYS A 213 17.03 -8.21 -2.11
CA LYS A 213 17.39 -8.63 -3.47
C LYS A 213 17.02 -7.59 -4.50
N LYS A 214 15.86 -6.94 -4.36
CA LYS A 214 15.40 -5.85 -5.25
C LYS A 214 16.37 -4.68 -5.26
N TYR A 215 16.86 -4.25 -4.09
CA TYR A 215 17.88 -3.20 -3.99
C TYR A 215 19.16 -3.58 -4.71
N ARG A 216 19.70 -4.76 -4.49
CA ARG A 216 20.90 -5.23 -5.19
C ARG A 216 20.71 -5.34 -6.70
N ALA A 217 19.56 -5.80 -7.16
CA ALA A 217 19.22 -5.87 -8.57
C ALA A 217 19.16 -4.47 -9.23
N ALA A 218 18.78 -3.44 -8.45
CA ALA A 218 18.81 -2.05 -8.87
C ALA A 218 20.20 -1.38 -8.79
N GLY A 219 21.25 -2.14 -8.44
CA GLY A 219 22.62 -1.63 -8.32
C GLY A 219 22.89 -0.85 -7.03
N ALA A 220 21.99 -0.90 -6.05
CA ALA A 220 22.17 -0.33 -4.72
C ALA A 220 22.71 -1.38 -3.73
N ARG A 221 23.24 -0.91 -2.60
CA ARG A 221 23.76 -1.78 -1.53
C ARG A 221 22.73 -1.95 -0.43
N VAL A 222 22.92 -3.00 0.36
CA VAL A 222 22.23 -3.19 1.63
C VAL A 222 23.28 -3.13 2.74
N LEU A 223 23.19 -2.14 3.61
CA LEU A 223 24.25 -1.83 4.58
C LEU A 223 23.75 -1.99 6.01
N CYS A 224 24.57 -2.66 6.82
CA CYS A 224 24.46 -2.59 8.27
C CYS A 224 25.30 -1.41 8.78
N LEU A 225 24.66 -0.51 9.54
CA LEU A 225 25.28 0.62 10.23
C LEU A 225 25.53 0.22 11.68
N PRO A 226 26.76 -0.10 12.13
CA PRO A 226 27.03 -0.67 13.44
C PRO A 226 26.53 0.16 14.63
N PHE A 227 26.43 1.48 14.44
CA PHE A 227 25.92 2.41 15.44
C PHE A 227 24.40 2.44 15.56
N LEU A 228 23.66 2.01 14.53
CA LEU A 228 22.21 2.07 14.50
C LEU A 228 21.60 0.85 15.21
N ARG A 229 21.91 0.70 16.48
CA ARG A 229 21.49 -0.43 17.31
C ARG A 229 20.08 -0.25 17.81
N TRP A 230 19.34 -1.34 17.81
CA TRP A 230 17.95 -1.36 18.21
C TRP A 230 17.57 -2.70 18.84
N THR A 231 16.51 -2.72 19.64
CA THR A 231 15.93 -3.94 20.20
C THR A 231 14.49 -4.09 19.74
N HIS A 232 14.00 -5.31 19.72
CA HIS A 232 12.68 -5.67 19.22
C HIS A 232 11.99 -6.62 20.19
N ARG A 233 10.73 -6.35 20.49
CA ARG A 233 9.92 -7.25 21.33
C ARG A 233 9.45 -8.45 20.48
N PHE A 234 10.27 -9.50 20.42
CA PHE A 234 9.91 -10.75 19.74
C PHE A 234 8.86 -11.55 20.50
N ALA A 235 9.01 -11.66 21.82
CA ALA A 235 8.07 -12.39 22.67
C ALA A 235 6.73 -11.65 22.81
N ARG A 236 5.66 -12.32 22.43
CA ARG A 236 4.29 -11.82 22.54
C ARG A 236 3.44 -12.87 23.26
N PRO A 237 3.09 -12.67 24.55
CA PRO A 237 2.37 -13.66 25.35
C PRO A 237 1.02 -14.12 24.73
N HIS A 238 0.38 -13.22 23.96
CA HIS A 238 -0.90 -13.48 23.32
C HIS A 238 -0.77 -13.70 21.79
N GLY A 239 0.45 -13.90 21.27
CA GLY A 239 0.71 -14.01 19.84
C GLY A 239 0.67 -12.66 19.12
N VAL A 240 0.58 -12.71 17.79
CA VAL A 240 0.41 -11.50 16.96
C VAL A 240 -1.08 -11.14 16.87
N SER A 241 -1.37 -9.84 16.83
CA SER A 241 -2.75 -9.32 16.79
C SER A 241 -3.41 -9.42 15.39
N TYR A 242 -2.66 -9.85 14.38
CA TYR A 242 -3.14 -9.97 13.00
C TYR A 242 -3.07 -11.43 12.51
N PRO A 243 -3.92 -11.83 11.56
CA PRO A 243 -3.90 -13.18 11.01
C PRO A 243 -2.63 -13.42 10.19
N VAL A 244 -2.07 -14.61 10.32
CA VAL A 244 -0.96 -15.10 9.48
C VAL A 244 -1.48 -16.28 8.68
N ASP A 245 -1.62 -16.11 7.37
CA ASP A 245 -2.12 -17.15 6.45
C ASP A 245 -0.94 -17.74 5.66
N ALA A 246 -0.76 -19.07 5.75
CA ALA A 246 0.33 -19.77 5.08
C ALA A 246 0.18 -19.73 3.54
N ALA A 247 -1.04 -19.77 3.02
CA ALA A 247 -1.29 -19.71 1.58
C ALA A 247 -0.98 -18.32 1.00
N GLU A 248 -1.41 -17.24 1.69
CA GLU A 248 -1.06 -15.88 1.30
C GLU A 248 0.46 -15.64 1.37
N ARG A 249 1.10 -16.16 2.40
CA ARG A 249 2.55 -16.06 2.56
C ARG A 249 3.31 -16.82 1.47
N CYS A 250 2.92 -18.06 1.16
CA CYS A 250 3.46 -18.83 0.03
C CYS A 250 3.31 -18.03 -1.28
N ARG A 251 2.10 -17.54 -1.54
CA ARG A 251 1.80 -16.70 -2.70
C ARG A 251 2.70 -15.45 -2.78
N ASN A 252 2.92 -14.75 -1.67
CA ASN A 252 3.80 -13.59 -1.63
C ASN A 252 5.24 -13.95 -1.99
N TYR A 253 5.76 -15.08 -1.51
CA TYR A 253 7.08 -15.55 -1.90
C TYR A 253 7.17 -15.89 -3.38
N LEU A 254 6.17 -16.57 -3.95
CA LEU A 254 6.13 -16.87 -5.38
C LEU A 254 6.16 -15.58 -6.21
N LEU A 255 5.29 -14.64 -5.87
CA LEU A 255 5.19 -13.33 -6.52
C LEU A 255 6.50 -12.54 -6.44
N ALA A 256 7.07 -12.46 -5.23
CA ALA A 256 8.27 -11.68 -4.95
C ALA A 256 9.51 -12.26 -5.64
N TRP A 257 9.67 -13.57 -5.60
CA TRP A 257 10.82 -14.24 -6.16
C TRP A 257 10.81 -14.25 -7.69
N GLU A 258 9.64 -14.40 -8.30
CA GLU A 258 9.52 -14.22 -9.75
C GLU A 258 9.91 -12.79 -10.17
N GLU A 259 9.45 -11.74 -9.44
CA GLU A 259 9.78 -10.35 -9.75
C GLU A 259 11.30 -10.10 -9.75
N VAL A 260 12.02 -10.71 -8.80
CA VAL A 260 13.48 -10.52 -8.69
C VAL A 260 14.29 -11.59 -9.41
N GLY A 261 13.65 -12.41 -10.23
CA GLY A 261 14.30 -13.43 -11.06
C GLY A 261 14.91 -14.59 -10.28
N MET A 262 14.34 -14.95 -9.13
CA MET A 262 14.75 -16.11 -8.34
C MET A 262 13.89 -17.34 -8.68
N ALA A 263 14.49 -18.54 -8.57
CA ALA A 263 13.77 -19.79 -8.72
C ALA A 263 12.73 -19.95 -7.59
N VAL A 264 11.52 -20.39 -7.93
CA VAL A 264 10.41 -20.55 -6.97
C VAL A 264 10.34 -21.97 -6.37
N GLU A 265 11.03 -22.93 -6.96
CA GLU A 265 11.03 -24.34 -6.52
C GLU A 265 11.39 -24.48 -5.03
N PRO A 266 12.42 -23.81 -4.48
CA PRO A 266 12.74 -23.94 -3.07
C PRO A 266 11.62 -23.45 -2.13
N VAL A 267 10.82 -22.47 -2.57
CA VAL A 267 9.61 -22.03 -1.84
C VAL A 267 8.59 -23.15 -1.82
N LEU A 268 8.30 -23.72 -2.97
CA LEU A 268 7.32 -24.80 -3.10
C LEU A 268 7.74 -26.03 -2.30
N ASP A 269 9.01 -26.43 -2.35
CA ASP A 269 9.53 -27.57 -1.61
C ASP A 269 9.40 -27.39 -0.11
N TYR A 270 9.73 -26.20 0.41
CA TYR A 270 9.51 -25.87 1.84
C TYR A 270 8.04 -26.01 2.25
N TYR A 271 7.13 -25.43 1.45
CA TYR A 271 5.70 -25.49 1.79
C TYR A 271 5.11 -26.90 1.60
N ARG A 272 5.60 -27.69 0.63
CA ARG A 272 5.22 -29.09 0.49
C ARG A 272 5.63 -29.91 1.73
N GLU A 273 6.83 -29.66 2.24
CA GLU A 273 7.34 -30.34 3.45
C GLU A 273 6.51 -29.95 4.68
N THR A 274 6.15 -28.68 4.83
CA THR A 274 5.50 -28.15 6.05
C THR A 274 3.98 -28.20 6.01
N CYS A 275 3.35 -28.09 4.83
CA CYS A 275 1.89 -28.00 4.66
C CYS A 275 1.31 -29.16 3.84
N GLY A 276 2.14 -29.99 3.19
CA GLY A 276 1.70 -31.16 2.42
C GLY A 276 1.04 -30.80 1.08
N GLU A 277 0.16 -31.66 0.58
CA GLU A 277 -0.42 -31.59 -0.77
C GLU A 277 -1.28 -30.35 -1.04
N VAL A 278 -1.72 -29.65 -0.01
CA VAL A 278 -2.52 -28.41 -0.20
C VAL A 278 -1.79 -27.33 -1.01
N VAL A 279 -0.47 -27.40 -1.05
CA VAL A 279 0.40 -26.47 -1.78
C VAL A 279 0.17 -26.52 -3.29
N GLU A 280 -0.16 -27.70 -3.84
CA GLU A 280 -0.48 -27.81 -5.26
C GLU A 280 -1.72 -27.00 -5.65
N ARG A 281 -2.71 -26.93 -4.76
CA ARG A 281 -3.86 -26.07 -4.96
C ARG A 281 -3.46 -24.58 -4.87
N TRP A 282 -2.63 -24.19 -3.90
CA TRP A 282 -2.13 -22.82 -3.79
C TRP A 282 -1.36 -22.37 -5.02
N LEU A 283 -0.52 -23.27 -5.55
CA LEU A 283 0.20 -23.03 -6.80
C LEU A 283 -0.76 -22.87 -7.99
N ALA A 284 -1.75 -23.76 -8.11
CA ALA A 284 -2.77 -23.66 -9.16
C ALA A 284 -3.56 -22.35 -9.08
N ASP A 285 -3.97 -21.92 -7.87
CA ASP A 285 -4.65 -20.67 -7.63
C ASP A 285 -3.76 -19.46 -8.00
N TYR A 286 -2.47 -19.48 -7.62
CA TYR A 286 -1.50 -18.46 -7.98
C TYR A 286 -1.30 -18.36 -9.50
N VAL A 287 -1.15 -19.48 -10.20
CA VAL A 287 -0.99 -19.53 -11.67
C VAL A 287 -2.26 -19.02 -12.36
N ALA A 288 -3.43 -19.42 -11.85
CA ALA A 288 -4.71 -18.95 -12.39
C ALA A 288 -4.88 -17.43 -12.21
N GLU A 289 -4.48 -16.91 -11.05
CA GLU A 289 -4.47 -15.46 -10.79
C GLU A 289 -3.52 -14.73 -11.72
N LYS A 290 -2.28 -15.22 -11.84
CA LYS A 290 -1.23 -14.61 -12.67
C LYS A 290 -1.64 -14.53 -14.14
N ASN A 291 -2.28 -15.58 -14.66
CA ASN A 291 -2.72 -15.69 -16.05
C ASN A 291 -4.08 -15.05 -16.32
N HIS A 292 -4.74 -14.52 -15.29
CA HIS A 292 -6.02 -13.83 -15.49
C HIS A 292 -5.80 -12.46 -16.15
N PRO A 293 -6.57 -12.07 -17.21
CA PRO A 293 -6.38 -10.78 -17.88
C PRO A 293 -6.37 -9.58 -16.92
N LEU A 294 -7.26 -9.58 -15.93
CA LEU A 294 -7.33 -8.50 -14.93
C LEU A 294 -6.12 -8.46 -13.98
N SER A 295 -5.14 -9.37 -14.08
CA SER A 295 -3.85 -9.23 -13.41
C SER A 295 -3.01 -8.08 -13.95
N TYR A 296 -3.41 -7.50 -15.07
CA TYR A 296 -2.89 -6.24 -15.59
C TYR A 296 -3.05 -5.10 -14.57
N PHE A 297 -4.13 -5.08 -13.79
CA PHE A 297 -4.38 -4.04 -12.79
C PHE A 297 -3.74 -4.40 -11.45
N ASP A 298 -3.10 -3.41 -10.81
CA ASP A 298 -2.49 -3.57 -9.49
C ASP A 298 -3.53 -3.85 -8.41
N ALA A 299 -4.70 -3.20 -8.51
CA ALA A 299 -5.83 -3.44 -7.61
C ALA A 299 -7.17 -3.48 -8.34
N LEU A 300 -8.06 -4.34 -7.82
CA LEU A 300 -9.46 -4.41 -8.17
C LEU A 300 -10.30 -3.96 -6.97
N VAL A 301 -11.14 -2.96 -7.16
CA VAL A 301 -11.98 -2.38 -6.11
C VAL A 301 -13.44 -2.51 -6.53
N CYS A 302 -14.31 -2.96 -5.62
CA CYS A 302 -15.75 -2.94 -5.86
C CYS A 302 -16.42 -1.99 -4.86
N VAL A 303 -17.02 -0.94 -5.39
CA VAL A 303 -17.81 0.01 -4.63
C VAL A 303 -19.15 -0.61 -4.27
N ASN A 304 -19.51 -0.55 -3.00
CA ASN A 304 -20.76 -1.04 -2.47
C ASN A 304 -21.47 0.06 -1.67
N PRO A 305 -22.30 0.88 -2.36
CA PRO A 305 -23.02 1.98 -1.74
C PRO A 305 -23.90 1.53 -0.59
N GLY A 306 -24.04 2.38 0.44
CA GLY A 306 -24.80 2.08 1.65
C GLY A 306 -24.32 0.85 2.44
N GLY A 307 -23.19 0.23 2.07
CA GLY A 307 -22.65 -0.95 2.75
C GLY A 307 -23.56 -2.19 2.66
N SER A 308 -24.46 -2.27 1.68
CA SER A 308 -25.46 -3.34 1.53
C SER A 308 -24.82 -4.74 1.53
N ALA A 309 -25.18 -5.56 2.53
CA ALA A 309 -24.70 -6.95 2.61
C ALA A 309 -25.24 -7.82 1.46
N THR A 310 -26.48 -7.59 1.04
CA THR A 310 -27.10 -8.31 -0.10
C THR A 310 -26.48 -7.89 -1.43
N GLY A 311 -26.24 -6.59 -1.64
CA GLY A 311 -25.53 -6.06 -2.79
C GLY A 311 -24.12 -6.66 -2.90
N TRP A 312 -23.36 -6.63 -1.80
CA TRP A 312 -22.03 -7.23 -1.74
C TRP A 312 -22.03 -8.73 -2.05
N ALA A 313 -22.95 -9.50 -1.44
CA ALA A 313 -23.08 -10.93 -1.70
C ALA A 313 -23.41 -11.23 -3.19
N SER A 314 -24.25 -10.38 -3.81
CA SER A 314 -24.59 -10.49 -5.24
C SER A 314 -23.37 -10.17 -6.13
N ALA A 315 -22.67 -9.06 -5.88
CA ALA A 315 -21.43 -8.72 -6.56
C ALA A 315 -20.40 -9.86 -6.43
N GLY A 316 -20.21 -10.40 -5.22
CA GLY A 316 -19.30 -11.50 -4.96
C GLY A 316 -19.60 -12.76 -5.79
N ARG A 317 -20.85 -13.08 -6.07
CA ARG A 317 -21.21 -14.20 -6.95
C ARG A 317 -20.78 -13.94 -8.40
N ARG A 318 -20.98 -12.70 -8.91
CA ARG A 318 -20.58 -12.31 -10.28
C ARG A 318 -19.07 -12.26 -10.42
N LEU A 319 -18.37 -11.71 -9.45
CA LEU A 319 -16.92 -11.64 -9.40
C LEU A 319 -16.27 -13.04 -9.29
N ARG A 320 -16.91 -14.00 -8.58
CA ARG A 320 -16.46 -15.41 -8.57
C ARG A 320 -16.62 -16.07 -9.95
N ARG A 321 -17.70 -15.79 -10.68
CA ARG A 321 -17.86 -16.30 -12.07
C ARG A 321 -16.77 -15.73 -13.00
N LEU A 322 -16.39 -14.48 -12.80
CA LEU A 322 -15.27 -13.87 -13.53
C LEU A 322 -13.90 -14.44 -13.08
N GLY A 323 -13.80 -15.04 -11.89
CA GLY A 323 -12.57 -15.62 -11.34
C GLY A 323 -11.69 -14.63 -10.59
N VAL A 324 -12.27 -13.55 -10.03
CA VAL A 324 -11.48 -12.48 -9.36
C VAL A 324 -11.99 -12.12 -7.96
N ALA A 325 -12.97 -12.84 -7.41
CA ALA A 325 -13.62 -12.45 -6.15
C ALA A 325 -12.62 -12.28 -4.98
N ASP A 326 -11.61 -13.13 -4.89
CA ASP A 326 -10.62 -13.13 -3.82
C ASP A 326 -9.58 -11.99 -3.96
N ARG A 327 -9.58 -11.32 -5.12
CA ARG A 327 -8.70 -10.18 -5.43
C ARG A 327 -9.41 -8.83 -5.30
N VAL A 328 -10.73 -8.83 -5.26
CA VAL A 328 -11.52 -7.60 -5.27
C VAL A 328 -11.74 -7.10 -3.86
N ARG A 329 -11.23 -5.92 -3.58
CA ARG A 329 -11.43 -5.23 -2.31
C ARG A 329 -12.79 -4.52 -2.31
N ARG A 330 -13.56 -4.73 -1.24
CA ARG A 330 -14.79 -3.97 -0.99
C ARG A 330 -14.45 -2.54 -0.57
N LEU A 331 -15.15 -1.57 -1.13
CA LEU A 331 -15.09 -0.18 -0.72
C LEU A 331 -16.51 0.31 -0.41
N VAL A 332 -16.72 0.74 0.84
CA VAL A 332 -17.96 1.38 1.25
C VAL A 332 -17.70 2.88 1.32
N PRO A 333 -18.35 3.69 0.46
CA PRO A 333 -18.17 5.14 0.48
C PRO A 333 -18.85 5.77 1.70
N PRO A 334 -18.54 7.03 2.01
CA PRO A 334 -19.36 7.83 2.92
C PRO A 334 -20.80 7.88 2.40
N ALA A 335 -21.76 7.70 3.31
CA ALA A 335 -23.17 7.73 2.95
C ALA A 335 -23.58 9.12 2.42
N SER A 336 -24.46 9.13 1.42
CA SER A 336 -25.07 10.34 0.88
C SER A 336 -26.55 10.09 0.56
N GLU A 337 -27.38 11.13 0.71
CA GLU A 337 -28.76 11.11 0.25
C GLU A 337 -28.89 11.17 -1.28
N ASP A 338 -27.86 11.68 -1.97
CA ASP A 338 -27.76 11.68 -3.44
C ASP A 338 -26.89 10.49 -3.91
N PRO A 339 -27.48 9.48 -4.56
CA PRO A 339 -26.74 8.31 -5.06
C PRO A 339 -25.62 8.68 -6.07
N ARG A 340 -25.74 9.84 -6.77
CA ARG A 340 -24.69 10.33 -7.68
C ARG A 340 -23.49 10.81 -6.89
N ALA A 341 -23.74 11.55 -5.78
CA ALA A 341 -22.69 12.03 -4.90
C ALA A 341 -21.99 10.86 -4.19
N GLU A 342 -22.74 9.87 -3.71
CA GLU A 342 -22.18 8.68 -3.10
C GLU A 342 -21.25 7.93 -4.07
N ARG A 343 -21.67 7.76 -5.32
CA ARG A 343 -20.88 7.13 -6.37
C ARG A 343 -19.60 7.93 -6.69
N ALA A 344 -19.73 9.24 -6.89
CA ALA A 344 -18.58 10.10 -7.20
C ALA A 344 -17.56 10.12 -6.06
N LEU A 345 -18.01 10.19 -4.81
CA LEU A 345 -17.18 10.07 -3.62
C LEU A 345 -16.49 8.72 -3.53
N ALA A 346 -17.16 7.63 -3.93
CA ALA A 346 -16.58 6.30 -3.95
C ALA A 346 -15.43 6.19 -4.96
N HIS A 347 -15.61 6.68 -6.18
CA HIS A 347 -14.54 6.72 -7.17
C HIS A 347 -13.38 7.61 -6.70
N ARG A 348 -13.68 8.79 -6.17
CA ARG A 348 -12.65 9.65 -5.59
C ARG A 348 -11.87 8.96 -4.46
N LEU A 349 -12.55 8.25 -3.58
CA LEU A 349 -11.91 7.51 -2.48
C LEU A 349 -11.03 6.37 -3.02
N ALA A 350 -11.50 5.63 -4.03
CA ALA A 350 -10.70 4.59 -4.69
C ALA A 350 -9.41 5.18 -5.30
N LEU A 351 -9.50 6.34 -5.96
CA LEU A 351 -8.34 7.05 -6.51
C LEU A 351 -7.38 7.54 -5.42
N ALA A 352 -7.90 8.09 -4.32
CA ALA A 352 -7.09 8.55 -3.21
C ALA A 352 -6.30 7.39 -2.57
N GLN A 353 -6.95 6.25 -2.38
CA GLN A 353 -6.32 5.05 -1.86
C GLN A 353 -5.29 4.46 -2.84
N ALA A 354 -5.60 4.44 -4.15
CA ALA A 354 -4.66 3.99 -5.19
C ALA A 354 -3.41 4.87 -5.24
N ARG A 355 -3.59 6.18 -5.18
CA ARG A 355 -2.49 7.14 -5.10
C ARG A 355 -1.66 6.95 -3.83
N GLN A 356 -2.29 6.78 -2.69
CA GLN A 356 -1.62 6.58 -1.40
C GLN A 356 -0.82 5.27 -1.38
N GLN A 357 -1.29 4.22 -2.04
CA GLN A 357 -0.57 2.97 -2.23
C GLN A 357 0.47 3.04 -3.36
N GLY A 358 0.39 4.04 -4.23
CA GLY A 358 1.24 4.20 -5.42
C GLY A 358 1.00 3.18 -6.50
N LEU A 359 -0.24 2.78 -6.64
CA LEU A 359 -0.65 1.89 -7.71
C LEU A 359 -0.56 2.60 -9.05
N GLU A 360 -0.06 1.93 -10.05
CA GLU A 360 -0.04 2.44 -11.41
C GLU A 360 -1.42 2.36 -12.04
N HIS A 361 -2.15 1.27 -11.77
CA HIS A 361 -3.48 1.02 -12.33
C HIS A 361 -4.46 0.54 -11.28
N VAL A 362 -5.65 1.12 -11.23
CA VAL A 362 -6.76 0.61 -10.41
C VAL A 362 -7.99 0.41 -11.28
N LEU A 363 -8.66 -0.73 -11.14
CA LEU A 363 -9.96 -0.99 -11.76
C LEU A 363 -11.06 -0.94 -10.70
N VAL A 364 -12.03 -0.07 -10.91
CA VAL A 364 -13.16 0.16 -10.00
C VAL A 364 -14.43 -0.42 -10.61
N PHE A 365 -15.06 -1.33 -9.89
CA PHE A 365 -16.39 -1.86 -10.18
C PHE A 365 -17.42 -1.24 -9.25
N GLU A 366 -18.65 -1.11 -9.72
CA GLU A 366 -19.81 -0.92 -8.86
C GLU A 366 -20.45 -2.27 -8.55
N ASP A 367 -21.12 -2.40 -7.42
CA ASP A 367 -21.67 -3.68 -6.94
C ASP A 367 -22.79 -4.26 -7.82
N GLN A 368 -23.30 -3.47 -8.76
CA GLN A 368 -24.29 -3.91 -9.76
C GLN A 368 -23.69 -4.40 -11.08
N VAL A 369 -22.34 -4.41 -11.19
CA VAL A 369 -21.68 -4.87 -12.42
C VAL A 369 -21.97 -6.35 -12.70
N ALA A 370 -22.26 -6.66 -13.95
CA ALA A 370 -22.35 -8.03 -14.46
C ALA A 370 -21.41 -8.18 -15.67
N PHE A 371 -21.00 -9.39 -15.97
CA PHE A 371 -20.02 -9.66 -17.03
C PHE A 371 -20.57 -10.69 -18.02
N ARG A 372 -20.16 -10.55 -19.28
CA ARG A 372 -20.42 -11.55 -20.31
C ARG A 372 -19.65 -12.84 -20.01
N GLU A 373 -20.12 -13.95 -20.55
CA GLU A 373 -19.49 -15.27 -20.37
C GLU A 373 -18.08 -15.31 -20.98
N ASP A 374 -17.88 -14.65 -22.12
CA ASP A 374 -16.60 -14.55 -22.83
C ASP A 374 -15.69 -13.39 -22.33
N ALA A 375 -16.07 -12.70 -21.26
CA ALA A 375 -15.37 -11.52 -20.76
C ALA A 375 -13.86 -11.73 -20.58
N ARG A 376 -13.41 -12.89 -20.12
CA ARG A 376 -11.99 -13.16 -19.94
C ARG A 376 -11.22 -13.15 -21.25
N THR A 377 -11.76 -13.76 -22.30
CA THR A 377 -11.14 -13.79 -23.63
C THR A 377 -11.08 -12.41 -24.26
N VAL A 378 -12.18 -11.67 -24.20
CA VAL A 378 -12.25 -10.30 -24.71
C VAL A 378 -11.28 -9.38 -23.97
N LEU A 379 -11.25 -9.47 -22.65
CA LEU A 379 -10.33 -8.67 -21.82
C LEU A 379 -8.86 -8.98 -22.14
N ALA A 380 -8.49 -10.24 -22.37
CA ALA A 380 -7.11 -10.60 -22.69
C ALA A 380 -6.61 -9.87 -23.94
N ALA A 381 -7.40 -9.83 -25.01
CA ALA A 381 -7.04 -9.14 -26.24
C ALA A 381 -6.98 -7.61 -26.05
N ASN A 382 -8.02 -7.04 -25.42
CA ASN A 382 -8.11 -5.58 -25.22
C ASN A 382 -7.00 -5.05 -24.27
N LEU A 383 -6.70 -5.75 -23.19
CA LEU A 383 -5.69 -5.30 -22.23
C LEU A 383 -4.26 -5.47 -22.74
N ALA A 384 -4.02 -6.44 -23.63
CA ALA A 384 -2.75 -6.52 -24.35
C ALA A 384 -2.52 -5.28 -25.24
N GLU A 385 -3.55 -4.83 -25.95
CA GLU A 385 -3.46 -3.60 -26.74
C GLU A 385 -3.37 -2.35 -25.84
N LEU A 386 -4.13 -2.29 -24.73
CA LEU A 386 -4.12 -1.18 -23.79
C LEU A 386 -2.73 -0.95 -23.17
N ALA A 387 -1.99 -2.02 -22.91
CA ALA A 387 -0.63 -1.95 -22.37
C ALA A 387 0.35 -1.18 -23.26
N GLU A 388 0.11 -1.19 -24.57
CA GLU A 388 0.92 -0.46 -25.57
C GLU A 388 0.47 1.00 -25.77
N GLN A 389 -0.63 1.41 -25.13
CA GLN A 389 -1.21 2.74 -25.30
C GLN A 389 -0.84 3.67 -24.14
N ARG A 390 -0.80 4.97 -24.42
CA ARG A 390 -0.76 6.00 -23.38
C ARG A 390 -2.19 6.33 -22.94
N TRP A 391 -2.69 5.58 -21.98
CA TRP A 391 -4.06 5.71 -21.52
C TRP A 391 -4.18 6.41 -20.14
N ASN A 392 -5.35 6.98 -19.90
CA ASN A 392 -5.73 7.67 -18.68
C ASN A 392 -6.90 6.97 -17.98
N ILE A 393 -7.94 6.67 -18.75
CA ILE A 393 -9.13 5.93 -18.31
C ILE A 393 -9.45 4.86 -19.35
N CYS A 394 -9.82 3.66 -18.89
CA CYS A 394 -10.35 2.60 -19.75
C CYS A 394 -11.68 2.10 -19.21
N HIS A 395 -12.71 2.11 -20.03
CA HIS A 395 -14.04 1.66 -19.70
C HIS A 395 -14.27 0.23 -20.20
N LEU A 396 -14.72 -0.66 -19.31
CA LEU A 396 -15.03 -2.05 -19.65
C LEU A 396 -16.50 -2.23 -20.09
N GLY A 397 -17.32 -1.22 -19.86
CA GLY A 397 -18.72 -1.20 -20.18
C GLY A 397 -19.05 -0.45 -21.47
N ASP A 398 -20.29 0.02 -21.57
CA ASP A 398 -20.76 0.73 -22.76
C ASP A 398 -20.25 2.19 -22.78
N ALA A 399 -19.87 2.67 -23.95
CA ALA A 399 -19.40 4.02 -24.18
C ALA A 399 -19.92 4.55 -25.51
N GLN A 400 -19.99 5.88 -25.63
CA GLN A 400 -20.48 6.56 -26.85
C GLN A 400 -19.32 7.00 -27.74
N GLN A 401 -19.64 7.28 -29.02
CA GLN A 401 -18.69 7.82 -30.01
C GLN A 401 -17.38 7.01 -30.02
N ARG A 402 -17.50 5.72 -30.28
CA ARG A 402 -16.38 4.80 -30.32
C ARG A 402 -15.75 4.80 -31.71
N GLU A 403 -14.43 4.90 -31.74
CA GLU A 403 -13.62 4.73 -32.94
C GLU A 403 -12.50 3.74 -32.66
N PRO A 404 -12.08 2.91 -33.62
CA PRO A 404 -10.92 2.03 -33.42
C PRO A 404 -9.72 2.83 -32.94
N ALA A 405 -9.08 2.39 -31.87
CA ALA A 405 -7.87 3.03 -31.39
C ALA A 405 -6.73 2.83 -32.42
N PRO A 406 -5.87 3.82 -32.63
CA PRO A 406 -4.78 3.71 -33.59
C PRO A 406 -3.92 2.48 -33.37
N GLY A 407 -3.80 1.63 -34.37
CA GLY A 407 -2.99 0.39 -34.29
C GLY A 407 -3.63 -0.74 -33.49
N CYS A 408 -4.88 -0.61 -33.05
CA CYS A 408 -5.60 -1.62 -32.29
C CYS A 408 -6.69 -2.30 -33.12
N HIS A 409 -6.96 -3.58 -32.81
CA HIS A 409 -8.03 -4.36 -33.43
C HIS A 409 -9.26 -4.49 -32.53
N HIS A 410 -9.06 -4.42 -31.22
CA HIS A 410 -10.09 -4.64 -30.21
C HIS A 410 -10.38 -3.39 -29.38
N LEU A 411 -9.33 -2.60 -29.08
CA LEU A 411 -9.46 -1.41 -28.26
C LEU A 411 -10.02 -0.24 -29.07
N GLN A 412 -10.90 0.55 -28.46
CA GLN A 412 -11.51 1.72 -29.06
C GLN A 412 -11.23 2.97 -28.25
N THR A 413 -11.02 4.11 -28.91
CA THR A 413 -11.12 5.44 -28.30
C THR A 413 -12.58 5.80 -28.10
N THR A 414 -12.88 6.63 -27.11
CA THR A 414 -14.23 7.14 -26.87
C THR A 414 -14.18 8.58 -26.39
N GLN A 415 -15.19 9.37 -26.80
CA GLN A 415 -15.38 10.74 -26.33
C GLN A 415 -16.51 10.87 -25.29
N GLY A 416 -17.20 9.77 -24.97
CA GLY A 416 -18.30 9.78 -24.01
C GLY A 416 -18.42 8.47 -23.25
N LEU A 417 -18.45 8.56 -21.92
CA LEU A 417 -18.81 7.46 -21.06
C LEU A 417 -20.31 7.50 -20.81
N THR A 418 -20.96 6.34 -20.75
CA THR A 418 -22.39 6.24 -20.47
C THR A 418 -22.70 5.73 -19.07
N ALA A 419 -21.67 5.26 -18.37
CA ALA A 419 -21.77 4.77 -17.00
C ALA A 419 -20.38 4.64 -16.36
N THR A 420 -20.32 4.51 -15.05
CA THR A 420 -19.10 4.38 -14.26
C THR A 420 -18.88 2.99 -13.67
N HIS A 421 -19.76 2.03 -13.98
CA HIS A 421 -19.85 0.72 -13.29
C HIS A 421 -18.62 -0.20 -13.44
N ALA A 422 -17.71 0.08 -14.39
CA ALA A 422 -16.44 -0.64 -14.53
C ALA A 422 -15.40 0.25 -15.21
N LEU A 423 -14.68 1.05 -14.43
CA LEU A 423 -13.67 2.01 -14.89
C LEU A 423 -12.29 1.68 -14.36
N ALA A 424 -11.33 1.60 -15.27
CA ALA A 424 -9.92 1.57 -14.93
C ALA A 424 -9.31 2.96 -15.00
N TYR A 425 -8.44 3.28 -14.05
CA TYR A 425 -7.71 4.53 -13.95
C TYR A 425 -6.21 4.29 -13.89
N HIS A 426 -5.46 5.08 -14.63
CA HIS A 426 -4.00 5.11 -14.58
C HIS A 426 -3.52 6.21 -13.63
N ALA A 427 -2.40 6.01 -12.94
CA ALA A 427 -1.80 6.96 -12.01
C ALA A 427 -1.61 8.38 -12.59
N ARG A 428 -1.48 8.52 -13.91
CA ARG A 428 -1.36 9.81 -14.60
C ARG A 428 -2.49 10.78 -14.33
N VAL A 429 -3.68 10.28 -13.99
CA VAL A 429 -4.86 11.13 -13.75
C VAL A 429 -5.23 11.29 -12.28
N TYR A 430 -4.58 10.57 -11.35
CA TYR A 430 -4.98 10.60 -9.94
C TYR A 430 -4.93 12.01 -9.36
N ASP A 431 -3.79 12.70 -9.48
CA ASP A 431 -3.63 14.05 -8.91
C ASP A 431 -4.61 15.04 -9.49
N ARG A 432 -4.82 14.98 -10.80
CA ARG A 432 -5.79 15.83 -11.49
C ARG A 432 -7.21 15.59 -10.99
N LEU A 433 -7.66 14.33 -11.01
CA LEU A 433 -9.02 13.99 -10.58
C LEU A 433 -9.24 14.27 -9.10
N LEU A 434 -8.25 14.03 -8.25
CA LEU A 434 -8.34 14.33 -6.83
C LEU A 434 -8.37 15.82 -6.51
N ALA A 435 -7.78 16.67 -7.37
CA ALA A 435 -7.86 18.12 -7.26
C ALA A 435 -9.21 18.67 -7.75
N GLU A 436 -9.83 18.04 -8.76
CA GLU A 436 -11.06 18.49 -9.38
C GLU A 436 -12.32 17.94 -8.68
N LEU A 437 -12.25 16.73 -8.11
CA LEU A 437 -13.38 16.10 -7.41
C LEU A 437 -13.41 16.49 -5.92
N PRO A 438 -14.51 17.07 -5.42
CA PRO A 438 -14.65 17.41 -4.01
C PRO A 438 -14.54 16.20 -3.07
N SER A 439 -14.10 16.45 -1.84
CA SER A 439 -13.87 15.39 -0.85
C SER A 439 -15.00 15.22 0.17
N SER A 440 -15.85 16.23 0.31
CA SER A 440 -17.01 16.21 1.21
C SER A 440 -18.32 15.97 0.43
N GLU A 441 -19.30 15.41 1.10
CA GLU A 441 -20.63 15.15 0.53
C GLU A 441 -21.32 16.45 0.08
N THR A 442 -21.27 17.47 0.90
CA THR A 442 -21.90 18.78 0.60
C THR A 442 -21.30 19.43 -0.64
N GLU A 443 -19.96 19.46 -0.73
CA GLU A 443 -19.28 20.03 -1.89
C GLU A 443 -19.50 19.16 -3.14
N MET A 444 -19.53 17.82 -3.01
CA MET A 444 -19.77 16.93 -4.14
C MET A 444 -21.18 17.12 -4.72
N ARG A 445 -22.20 17.31 -3.90
CA ARG A 445 -23.56 17.62 -4.38
C ARG A 445 -23.58 18.93 -5.16
N ALA A 446 -23.00 20.00 -4.62
CA ALA A 446 -22.90 21.29 -5.31
C ALA A 446 -22.12 21.18 -6.63
N TRP A 447 -21.07 20.37 -6.68
CA TRP A 447 -20.29 20.11 -7.86
C TRP A 447 -21.11 19.36 -8.94
N LEU A 448 -21.94 18.38 -8.54
CA LEU A 448 -22.81 17.64 -9.43
C LEU A 448 -23.95 18.51 -10.02
N ASP A 449 -24.39 19.54 -9.31
CA ASP A 449 -25.37 20.50 -9.87
C ASP A 449 -24.81 21.22 -11.11
N THR A 450 -23.48 21.38 -11.18
CA THR A 450 -22.79 21.97 -12.34
C THR A 450 -22.41 20.95 -13.41
N HIS A 451 -21.97 19.74 -12.99
CA HIS A 451 -21.39 18.74 -13.88
C HIS A 451 -22.34 17.60 -14.24
N THR A 452 -23.52 17.53 -13.62
CA THR A 452 -24.59 16.57 -13.80
C THR A 452 -24.23 15.18 -13.24
N ASP A 453 -23.21 14.51 -13.76
CA ASP A 453 -22.72 13.18 -13.36
C ASP A 453 -21.22 13.02 -13.63
N LEU A 454 -20.62 12.02 -12.99
CA LEU A 454 -19.19 11.72 -13.11
C LEU A 454 -18.78 11.29 -14.53
N ASP A 455 -19.62 10.53 -15.21
CA ASP A 455 -19.36 10.08 -16.58
C ASP A 455 -19.35 11.25 -17.57
N ARG A 456 -20.27 12.21 -17.44
CA ARG A 456 -20.27 13.43 -18.25
C ARG A 456 -19.06 14.31 -17.96
N PHE A 457 -18.68 14.43 -16.71
CA PHE A 457 -17.47 15.14 -16.34
C PHE A 457 -16.24 14.55 -17.04
N TYR A 458 -16.06 13.24 -17.02
CA TYR A 458 -14.93 12.60 -17.69
C TYR A 458 -14.95 12.81 -19.21
N ALA A 459 -16.12 12.76 -19.83
CA ALA A 459 -16.26 13.01 -21.26
C ALA A 459 -15.83 14.41 -21.69
N HIS A 460 -16.08 15.42 -20.85
CA HIS A 460 -15.78 16.82 -21.18
C HIS A 460 -14.39 17.27 -20.75
N HIS A 461 -13.89 16.74 -19.63
CA HIS A 461 -12.65 17.22 -19.00
C HIS A 461 -11.42 16.33 -19.24
N LEU A 462 -11.60 15.10 -19.74
CA LEU A 462 -10.51 14.17 -20.08
C LEU A 462 -10.63 13.67 -21.52
N PRO A 463 -10.49 14.57 -22.53
CA PRO A 463 -10.72 14.19 -23.93
C PRO A 463 -9.66 13.26 -24.50
N GLU A 464 -8.47 13.15 -23.88
CA GLU A 464 -7.36 12.35 -24.39
C GLU A 464 -7.09 11.11 -23.53
N GLY A 465 -6.70 10.01 -24.17
CA GLY A 465 -6.32 8.78 -23.47
C GLY A 465 -7.49 8.07 -22.79
N VAL A 466 -8.71 8.27 -23.28
CA VAL A 466 -9.90 7.55 -22.82
C VAL A 466 -10.23 6.45 -23.82
N PHE A 467 -10.22 5.22 -23.31
CA PHE A 467 -10.44 4.02 -24.11
C PHE A 467 -11.65 3.22 -23.61
N ALA A 468 -12.20 2.39 -24.48
CA ALA A 468 -13.22 1.41 -24.15
C ALA A 468 -12.86 0.05 -24.75
N VAL A 469 -13.11 -1.02 -24.01
CA VAL A 469 -12.95 -2.39 -24.51
C VAL A 469 -14.04 -2.72 -25.52
N SER A 470 -13.70 -3.47 -26.56
CA SER A 470 -14.64 -3.92 -27.58
C SER A 470 -14.47 -5.43 -27.88
N PRO A 471 -15.56 -6.18 -27.89
CA PRO A 471 -16.92 -5.80 -27.50
C PRO A 471 -17.02 -5.48 -25.99
N THR A 472 -18.05 -4.73 -25.60
CA THR A 472 -18.36 -4.42 -24.19
C THR A 472 -18.44 -5.69 -23.34
N VAL A 473 -17.74 -5.74 -22.21
CA VAL A 473 -17.69 -6.92 -21.33
C VAL A 473 -18.42 -6.74 -20.00
N ALA A 474 -18.57 -5.50 -19.53
CA ALA A 474 -19.23 -5.16 -18.28
C ALA A 474 -20.54 -4.41 -18.55
N VAL A 475 -21.61 -4.81 -17.87
CA VAL A 475 -22.93 -4.20 -17.96
C VAL A 475 -23.52 -4.01 -16.58
N THR A 476 -24.52 -3.16 -16.43
CA THR A 476 -25.28 -3.05 -15.18
C THR A 476 -26.34 -4.14 -15.10
N ASP A 477 -26.42 -4.83 -13.98
CA ASP A 477 -27.48 -5.81 -13.68
C ASP A 477 -28.78 -5.05 -13.32
N SER A 478 -29.47 -4.56 -14.34
CA SER A 478 -30.78 -3.92 -14.16
C SER A 478 -31.88 -4.98 -14.28
N PRO A 479 -32.82 -5.05 -13.34
CA PRO A 479 -33.95 -5.98 -13.44
C PRO A 479 -34.72 -5.71 -14.74
N GLY A 480 -34.68 -6.64 -15.72
CA GLY A 480 -35.44 -6.58 -16.95
C GLY A 480 -34.64 -6.53 -18.27
N ARG A 481 -33.32 -6.47 -18.24
CA ARG A 481 -32.48 -6.67 -19.45
C ARG A 481 -31.88 -8.06 -19.46
N ASP A 482 -32.49 -8.96 -20.20
CA ASP A 482 -31.91 -10.27 -20.52
C ASP A 482 -30.80 -10.09 -21.56
N LEU A 483 -29.60 -9.61 -21.10
CA LEU A 483 -28.43 -9.34 -21.93
C LEU A 483 -27.58 -10.59 -22.20
N LEU A 484 -28.06 -11.78 -21.77
CA LEU A 484 -27.42 -13.06 -22.08
C LEU A 484 -27.77 -13.62 -23.46
N ARG A 485 -28.55 -12.91 -24.27
CA ARG A 485 -29.00 -13.35 -25.59
C ARG A 485 -28.79 -12.26 -26.65
N THR A 486 -27.56 -12.01 -27.04
CA THR A 486 -27.25 -11.55 -28.41
C THR A 486 -25.94 -12.17 -28.83
N ALA A 487 -26.08 -13.03 -29.84
CA ALA A 487 -25.05 -13.72 -30.58
C ALA A 487 -24.04 -12.77 -31.25
#